data_e860e0e1ce7a513b1d5557e11f3adc96
#
_entry.id   e860e0e1ce7a513b1d5557e11f3adc96
#
_cell.length_a   1.000
_cell.length_b   1.000
_cell.length_c   1.000
_cell.angle_alpha   90.00
_cell.angle_beta   90.00
_cell.angle_gamma   90.00
#
_symmetry.space_group_name_H-M   'P 1'
#
loop_
_entity.id
_entity.type
_entity.pdbx_description
1 polymer ?
#
loop_
_entity_poly.entity_id
_entity_poly.type
_entity_poly.pdbx_seq_one_letter_code
_entity_poly.pdbx_strand_id
1 'polypeptide(L)'
;TKSYLENPQPVSNNLLYGEFHENSKLKTSMPYMEPVYNILEKNHGKVIYFDFWARWCPPCLAEMEPLKQLRSKYSTKDLVIYSICVSEPKEEWEECLNEYSLKNRGIECIYANDFFGKENYQKICNQWNVHDMPYYILINRKGQIIDFGSSARPSNPNLRSRIEEAVKNIK
;
A
#
# COMPACT_ATOMS: atom_id res chain seq x y z
N THR A 1 11.03 -14.65 8.04
CA THR A 1 10.35 -14.45 6.76
C THR A 1 9.35 -15.56 6.46
N LYS A 2 9.77 -16.80 6.61
CA LYS A 2 8.89 -17.95 6.36
C LYS A 2 7.71 -17.99 7.32
N SER A 3 7.95 -17.70 8.60
CA SER A 3 6.90 -17.62 9.61
C SER A 3 5.90 -16.50 9.32
N TYR A 4 6.36 -15.42 8.67
CA TYR A 4 5.52 -14.31 8.27
C TYR A 4 4.53 -14.71 7.19
N LEU A 5 5.00 -15.47 6.18
CA LEU A 5 4.16 -15.95 5.10
C LEU A 5 3.15 -17.02 5.56
N GLU A 6 3.54 -17.78 6.58
CA GLU A 6 2.69 -18.81 7.18
C GLU A 6 1.70 -18.24 8.20
N ASN A 7 2.06 -17.12 8.82
CA ASN A 7 1.22 -16.49 9.85
C ASN A 7 1.32 -14.96 9.78
N PRO A 8 0.52 -14.32 8.93
CA PRO A 8 0.55 -12.88 8.75
C PRO A 8 -0.05 -12.08 9.92
N GLN A 9 -0.45 -12.72 10.99
CA GLN A 9 -1.10 -12.08 12.14
C GLN A 9 -0.32 -10.89 12.72
N PRO A 10 1.02 -10.97 12.88
CA PRO A 10 1.75 -9.85 13.45
C PRO A 10 1.59 -8.54 12.66
N VAL A 11 1.48 -8.65 11.35
CA VAL A 11 1.33 -7.46 10.48
C VAL A 11 -0.06 -6.87 10.64
N SER A 12 -1.09 -7.70 10.61
CA SER A 12 -2.46 -7.23 10.76
C SER A 12 -2.69 -6.60 12.14
N ASN A 13 -2.14 -7.20 13.17
CA ASN A 13 -2.27 -6.68 14.53
C ASN A 13 -1.58 -5.33 14.72
N ASN A 14 -0.42 -5.15 14.09
CA ASN A 14 0.34 -3.91 14.19
C ASN A 14 -0.26 -2.76 13.38
N LEU A 15 -1.21 -3.06 12.50
CA LEU A 15 -1.79 -2.09 11.58
C LEU A 15 -3.30 -1.94 11.73
N LEU A 16 -3.86 -2.43 12.83
CA LEU A 16 -5.24 -2.15 13.18
C LEU A 16 -5.38 -0.67 13.53
N TYR A 17 -6.13 0.06 12.73
CA TYR A 17 -6.31 1.50 12.92
C TYR A 17 -6.85 1.82 14.33
N GLY A 18 -7.81 1.02 14.81
CA GLY A 18 -8.37 1.18 16.14
C GLY A 18 -7.31 1.04 17.25
N GLU A 19 -6.50 0.00 17.17
CA GLU A 19 -5.41 -0.21 18.12
C GLU A 19 -4.38 0.91 18.09
N PHE A 20 -4.09 1.41 16.91
CA PHE A 20 -3.17 2.53 16.74
C PHE A 20 -3.71 3.81 17.39
N HIS A 21 -4.98 4.13 17.17
CA HIS A 21 -5.61 5.33 17.72
C HIS A 21 -5.72 5.28 19.25
N GLU A 22 -6.06 4.12 19.77
CA GLU A 22 -6.25 3.91 21.21
C GLU A 22 -4.93 3.69 21.96
N ASN A 23 -3.89 3.27 21.25
CA ASN A 23 -2.64 2.85 21.86
C ASN A 23 -1.44 3.70 21.40
N SER A 24 -1.25 4.85 22.04
CA SER A 24 -0.10 5.73 21.81
C SER A 24 1.26 5.05 22.01
N LYS A 25 1.31 3.91 22.71
CA LYS A 25 2.55 3.14 22.90
C LYS A 25 3.03 2.50 21.60
N LEU A 26 2.14 2.15 20.66
CA LEU A 26 2.54 1.66 19.35
C LEU A 26 3.26 2.75 18.55
N LYS A 27 2.80 3.99 18.63
CA LYS A 27 3.46 5.14 18.01
C LYS A 27 4.89 5.32 18.53
N THR A 28 5.10 5.14 19.81
CA THR A 28 6.41 5.34 20.45
C THR A 28 7.33 4.14 20.30
N SER A 29 6.79 2.92 20.17
CA SER A 29 7.60 1.71 20.00
C SER A 29 8.11 1.49 18.57
N MET A 30 7.43 2.05 17.56
CA MET A 30 7.83 1.92 16.16
C MET A 30 7.80 3.28 15.45
N PRO A 31 8.72 4.20 15.82
CA PRO A 31 8.71 5.55 15.24
C PRO A 31 8.94 5.57 13.73
N TYR A 32 9.63 4.56 13.18
CA TYR A 32 9.83 4.44 11.74
C TYR A 32 8.52 4.21 10.96
N MET A 33 7.47 3.76 11.63
CA MET A 33 6.15 3.55 11.04
C MET A 33 5.29 4.82 10.99
N GLU A 34 5.76 5.93 11.55
CA GLU A 34 5.00 7.18 11.61
C GLU A 34 4.41 7.61 10.26
N PRO A 35 5.15 7.57 9.14
CA PRO A 35 4.57 7.92 7.83
C PRO A 35 3.38 7.05 7.44
N VAL A 36 3.43 5.75 7.77
CA VAL A 36 2.34 4.80 7.52
C VAL A 36 1.14 5.15 8.40
N TYR A 37 1.38 5.40 9.67
CA TYR A 37 0.32 5.79 10.61
C TYR A 37 -0.37 7.07 10.19
N ASN A 38 0.37 8.03 9.67
CA ASN A 38 -0.19 9.28 9.15
C ASN A 38 -1.11 9.02 7.96
N ILE A 39 -0.75 8.09 7.08
CA ILE A 39 -1.60 7.65 5.97
C ILE A 39 -2.91 7.04 6.50
N LEU A 40 -2.82 6.16 7.50
CA LEU A 40 -3.99 5.51 8.10
C LEU A 40 -4.92 6.54 8.78
N GLU A 41 -4.36 7.48 9.52
CA GLU A 41 -5.14 8.54 10.18
C GLU A 41 -5.82 9.46 9.14
N LYS A 42 -5.08 9.91 8.15
CA LYS A 42 -5.60 10.77 7.08
C LYS A 42 -6.76 10.13 6.33
N ASN A 43 -6.73 8.82 6.19
CA ASN A 43 -7.69 8.05 5.39
C ASN A 43 -8.61 7.18 6.25
N HIS A 44 -8.86 7.61 7.49
CA HIS A 44 -9.73 6.88 8.41
C HIS A 44 -11.08 6.57 7.79
N GLY A 45 -11.51 5.32 7.90
CA GLY A 45 -12.78 4.86 7.38
C GLY A 45 -12.82 4.58 5.88
N LYS A 46 -11.69 4.74 5.19
CA LYS A 46 -11.56 4.41 3.77
C LYS A 46 -10.84 3.09 3.57
N VAL A 47 -11.08 2.45 2.43
CA VAL A 47 -10.26 1.32 1.97
C VAL A 47 -8.97 1.88 1.40
N ILE A 48 -7.83 1.31 1.77
CA ILE A 48 -6.50 1.78 1.36
C ILE A 48 -5.77 0.64 0.64
N TYR A 49 -5.22 0.95 -0.52
CA TYR A 49 -4.46 0.00 -1.31
C TYR A 49 -3.06 0.53 -1.57
N PHE A 50 -2.05 -0.23 -1.17
CA PHE A 50 -0.64 0.07 -1.41
C PHE A 50 -0.11 -0.78 -2.55
N ASP A 51 0.57 -0.15 -3.50
CA ASP A 51 1.25 -0.75 -4.63
C ASP A 51 2.74 -0.40 -4.54
N PHE A 52 3.57 -1.38 -4.18
CA PHE A 52 5.02 -1.24 -4.16
C PHE A 52 5.58 -1.77 -5.47
N TRP A 53 6.29 -0.92 -6.21
CA TRP A 53 6.77 -1.24 -7.56
C TRP A 53 8.12 -0.61 -7.86
N ALA A 54 8.75 -1.10 -8.92
CA ALA A 54 10.02 -0.58 -9.42
C ALA A 54 10.04 -0.58 -10.95
N ARG A 55 10.78 0.35 -11.55
CA ARG A 55 10.91 0.42 -13.01
C ARG A 55 11.55 -0.84 -13.61
N TRP A 56 12.49 -1.42 -12.89
CA TRP A 56 13.18 -2.65 -13.31
C TRP A 56 12.34 -3.92 -13.14
N CYS A 57 11.08 -3.80 -12.84
CA CYS A 57 10.18 -4.89 -12.54
C CYS A 57 9.08 -5.01 -13.61
N PRO A 58 9.27 -5.84 -14.66
CA PRO A 58 8.25 -5.97 -15.70
C PRO A 58 6.86 -6.37 -15.21
N PRO A 59 6.70 -7.31 -14.26
CA PRO A 59 5.37 -7.61 -13.70
C PRO A 59 4.71 -6.41 -13.02
N CYS A 60 5.50 -5.51 -12.41
CA CYS A 60 4.99 -4.28 -11.83
C CYS A 60 4.40 -3.36 -12.91
N LEU A 61 5.16 -3.18 -14.00
CA LEU A 61 4.76 -2.29 -15.10
C LEU A 61 3.52 -2.83 -15.82
N ALA A 62 3.40 -4.15 -15.94
CA ALA A 62 2.23 -4.79 -16.54
C ALA A 62 0.94 -4.52 -15.74
N GLU A 63 1.05 -4.18 -14.45
CA GLU A 63 -0.11 -3.90 -13.60
C GLU A 63 -0.50 -2.41 -13.57
N MET A 64 0.22 -1.54 -14.28
CA MET A 64 -0.10 -0.11 -14.31
C MET A 64 -1.47 0.18 -14.94
N GLU A 65 -1.80 -0.45 -16.06
CA GLU A 65 -3.11 -0.29 -16.67
C GLU A 65 -4.24 -0.86 -15.82
N PRO A 66 -4.14 -2.10 -15.29
CA PRO A 66 -5.12 -2.59 -14.31
C PRO A 66 -5.29 -1.70 -13.08
N LEU A 67 -4.21 -1.08 -12.59
CA LEU A 67 -4.28 -0.15 -11.45
C LEU A 67 -5.11 1.08 -11.80
N LYS A 68 -4.92 1.65 -12.97
CA LYS A 68 -5.70 2.81 -13.44
C LYS A 68 -7.18 2.45 -13.60
N GLN A 69 -7.47 1.26 -14.13
CA GLN A 69 -8.85 0.76 -14.25
C GLN A 69 -9.49 0.61 -12.86
N LEU A 70 -8.75 0.04 -11.92
CA LEU A 70 -9.22 -0.10 -10.54
C LEU A 70 -9.51 1.29 -9.93
N ARG A 71 -8.61 2.25 -10.12
CA ARG A 71 -8.80 3.62 -9.62
C ARG A 71 -10.07 4.26 -10.15
N SER A 72 -10.35 4.10 -11.45
CA SER A 72 -11.52 4.71 -12.09
C SER A 72 -12.86 4.11 -11.64
N LYS A 73 -12.83 2.90 -11.10
CA LYS A 73 -14.05 2.18 -10.69
C LYS A 73 -14.63 2.71 -9.38
N TYR A 74 -13.82 3.27 -8.49
CA TYR A 74 -14.24 3.71 -7.16
C TYR A 74 -13.93 5.18 -6.91
N SER A 75 -14.76 5.82 -6.10
CA SER A 75 -14.52 7.18 -5.61
C SER A 75 -13.29 7.22 -4.69
N THR A 76 -12.57 8.32 -4.71
CA THR A 76 -11.47 8.58 -3.76
C THR A 76 -11.95 8.71 -2.31
N LYS A 77 -13.25 8.84 -2.10
CA LYS A 77 -13.86 8.80 -0.77
C LYS A 77 -13.97 7.38 -0.23
N ASP A 78 -14.02 6.38 -1.11
CA ASP A 78 -14.16 4.97 -0.75
C ASP A 78 -12.84 4.22 -0.80
N LEU A 79 -12.03 4.45 -1.85
CA LEU A 79 -10.76 3.77 -2.09
C LEU A 79 -9.66 4.78 -2.33
N VAL A 80 -8.61 4.70 -1.53
CA VAL A 80 -7.38 5.48 -1.70
C VAL A 80 -6.26 4.54 -2.16
N ILE A 81 -5.53 4.94 -3.20
CA ILE A 81 -4.43 4.17 -3.76
C ILE A 81 -3.13 4.94 -3.59
N TYR A 82 -2.15 4.31 -2.95
CA TYR A 82 -0.78 4.79 -2.83
C TYR A 82 0.12 3.95 -3.72
N SER A 83 0.65 4.56 -4.77
CA SER A 83 1.60 3.95 -5.69
C SER A 83 3.00 4.33 -5.25
N ILE A 84 3.75 3.37 -4.73
CA ILE A 84 5.02 3.58 -4.05
C ILE A 84 6.15 3.00 -4.88
N CYS A 85 6.95 3.87 -5.49
CA CYS A 85 8.09 3.47 -6.30
C CYS A 85 9.35 3.34 -5.46
N VAL A 86 10.03 2.21 -5.60
CA VAL A 86 11.26 1.90 -4.88
C VAL A 86 12.50 1.94 -5.75
N SER A 87 12.37 2.31 -7.04
CA SER A 87 13.50 2.41 -7.97
C SER A 87 14.44 3.56 -7.60
N GLU A 88 15.71 3.38 -7.90
CA GLU A 88 16.70 4.43 -7.90
C GLU A 88 17.34 4.50 -9.28
N PRO A 89 17.62 5.69 -9.82
CA PRO A 89 17.41 7.02 -9.22
C PRO A 89 15.97 7.53 -9.32
N LYS A 90 15.68 8.64 -8.65
CA LYS A 90 14.34 9.27 -8.59
C LYS A 90 13.81 9.64 -9.98
N GLU A 91 14.69 9.98 -10.90
CA GLU A 91 14.34 10.33 -12.27
C GLU A 91 13.58 9.19 -12.97
N GLU A 92 13.91 7.94 -12.67
CA GLU A 92 13.17 6.79 -13.22
C GLU A 92 11.70 6.77 -12.77
N TRP A 93 11.45 7.14 -11.52
CA TRP A 93 10.08 7.28 -11.01
C TRP A 93 9.33 8.38 -11.78
N GLU A 94 9.94 9.55 -11.95
CA GLU A 94 9.33 10.66 -12.67
C GLU A 94 9.03 10.31 -14.13
N GLU A 95 9.95 9.61 -14.80
CA GLU A 95 9.76 9.13 -16.17
C GLU A 95 8.58 8.16 -16.26
N CYS A 96 8.49 7.21 -15.33
CA CYS A 96 7.37 6.26 -15.28
C CYS A 96 6.02 6.93 -15.04
N LEU A 97 5.96 7.93 -14.17
CA LEU A 97 4.72 8.68 -13.95
C LEU A 97 4.18 9.31 -15.24
N ASN A 98 5.08 9.77 -16.09
CA ASN A 98 4.72 10.34 -17.40
C ASN A 98 4.38 9.24 -18.42
N GLU A 99 5.25 8.24 -18.54
CA GLU A 99 5.11 7.14 -19.50
C GLU A 99 3.80 6.37 -19.31
N TYR A 100 3.45 6.06 -18.06
CA TYR A 100 2.24 5.30 -17.76
C TYR A 100 1.04 6.17 -17.40
N SER A 101 1.18 7.49 -17.51
CA SER A 101 0.10 8.45 -17.25
C SER A 101 -0.53 8.27 -15.86
N LEU A 102 0.29 8.19 -14.84
CA LEU A 102 -0.18 7.96 -13.46
C LEU A 102 -0.60 9.24 -12.75
N LYS A 103 -0.16 10.40 -13.24
CA LYS A 103 -0.45 11.69 -12.61
C LYS A 103 -1.90 12.12 -12.83
N ASN A 104 -2.45 12.88 -11.87
CA ASN A 104 -3.76 13.53 -11.97
C ASN A 104 -4.93 12.55 -12.15
N ARG A 105 -4.82 11.35 -11.56
CA ARG A 105 -5.85 10.31 -11.61
C ARG A 105 -6.43 9.93 -10.26
N GLY A 106 -6.09 10.69 -9.21
CA GLY A 106 -6.50 10.30 -7.86
C GLY A 106 -5.66 9.17 -7.27
N ILE A 107 -4.48 8.90 -7.84
CA ILE A 107 -3.48 7.98 -7.29
C ILE A 107 -2.41 8.83 -6.58
N GLU A 108 -2.14 8.51 -5.33
CA GLU A 108 -1.07 9.14 -4.57
C GLU A 108 0.26 8.51 -4.99
N CYS A 109 1.01 9.22 -5.83
CA CYS A 109 2.29 8.75 -6.37
C CYS A 109 3.42 9.14 -5.43
N ILE A 110 4.09 8.15 -4.86
CA ILE A 110 5.11 8.32 -3.84
C ILE A 110 6.45 7.76 -4.33
N TYR A 111 7.51 8.55 -4.13
CA TYR A 111 8.88 8.05 -4.21
C TYR A 111 9.31 7.62 -2.81
N ALA A 112 9.56 6.33 -2.63
CA ALA A 112 9.70 5.72 -1.30
C ALA A 112 10.79 6.36 -0.44
N ASN A 113 11.98 6.60 -1.00
CA ASN A 113 13.09 7.14 -0.24
C ASN A 113 12.85 8.56 0.27
N ASP A 114 12.14 9.39 -0.51
CA ASP A 114 11.83 10.76 -0.09
C ASP A 114 10.72 10.79 0.96
N PHE A 115 9.70 9.98 0.76
CA PHE A 115 8.50 10.00 1.61
C PHE A 115 8.74 9.39 2.99
N PHE A 116 9.37 8.21 3.00
CA PHE A 116 9.60 7.48 4.26
C PHE A 116 10.97 7.79 4.87
N GLY A 117 11.94 8.23 4.05
CA GLY A 117 13.35 8.21 4.39
C GLY A 117 13.94 6.81 4.15
N LYS A 118 15.12 6.75 3.55
CA LYS A 118 15.73 5.49 3.12
C LYS A 118 15.86 4.45 4.24
N GLU A 119 16.31 4.89 5.41
CA GLU A 119 16.48 4.01 6.57
C GLU A 119 15.13 3.52 7.13
N ASN A 120 14.16 4.42 7.27
CA ASN A 120 12.83 4.07 7.74
C ASN A 120 12.10 3.16 6.75
N TYR A 121 12.25 3.41 5.45
CA TYR A 121 11.64 2.58 4.42
C TYR A 121 12.12 1.13 4.53
N GLN A 122 13.42 0.92 4.78
CA GLN A 122 13.97 -0.42 4.96
C GLN A 122 13.34 -1.13 6.17
N LYS A 123 13.18 -0.41 7.27
CA LYS A 123 12.51 -0.95 8.47
C LYS A 123 11.03 -1.28 8.22
N ILE A 124 10.34 -0.43 7.47
CA ILE A 124 8.94 -0.68 7.06
C ILE A 124 8.85 -1.93 6.21
N CYS A 125 9.75 -2.08 5.24
CA CYS A 125 9.80 -3.27 4.40
C CYS A 125 10.02 -4.54 5.22
N ASN A 126 10.92 -4.50 6.19
CA ASN A 126 11.16 -5.63 7.09
C ASN A 126 9.93 -5.96 7.92
N GLN A 127 9.25 -4.93 8.45
CA GLN A 127 8.02 -5.10 9.25
C GLN A 127 6.90 -5.74 8.43
N TRP A 128 6.77 -5.35 7.16
CA TRP A 128 5.72 -5.83 6.28
C TRP A 128 6.13 -6.96 5.36
N ASN A 129 7.37 -7.43 5.49
CA ASN A 129 7.94 -8.48 4.64
C ASN A 129 7.92 -8.12 3.15
N VAL A 130 8.13 -6.85 2.84
CA VAL A 130 8.23 -6.34 1.46
C VAL A 130 9.67 -6.48 1.01
N HIS A 131 10.01 -7.61 0.38
CA HIS A 131 11.38 -7.89 -0.08
C HIS A 131 11.47 -8.02 -1.59
N ASP A 132 10.40 -8.47 -2.23
CA ASP A 132 10.33 -8.67 -3.67
C ASP A 132 9.23 -7.79 -4.28
N MET A 133 9.45 -7.37 -5.53
CA MET A 133 8.48 -6.60 -6.29
C MET A 133 7.85 -7.48 -7.38
N PRO A 134 6.57 -7.30 -7.70
CA PRO A 134 5.61 -6.38 -7.08
C PRO A 134 5.13 -6.85 -5.70
N TYR A 135 4.71 -5.92 -4.88
CA TYR A 135 4.10 -6.23 -3.58
C TYR A 135 2.93 -5.29 -3.33
N TYR A 136 1.85 -5.82 -2.79
CA TYR A 136 0.60 -5.07 -2.57
C TYR A 136 0.10 -5.29 -1.15
N ILE A 137 -0.60 -4.30 -0.62
CA ILE A 137 -1.27 -4.42 0.69
C ILE A 137 -2.64 -3.76 0.58
N LEU A 138 -3.67 -4.50 0.97
CA LEU A 138 -5.04 -4.01 1.03
C LEU A 138 -5.50 -3.87 2.47
N ILE A 139 -5.97 -2.69 2.83
CA ILE A 139 -6.43 -2.35 4.17
C ILE A 139 -7.91 -1.98 4.10
N ASN A 140 -8.73 -2.59 4.96
CA ASN A 140 -10.16 -2.34 5.02
C ASN A 140 -10.48 -1.02 5.76
N ARG A 141 -11.77 -0.66 5.83
CA ARG A 141 -12.22 0.58 6.48
C ARG A 141 -11.92 0.65 7.98
N LYS A 142 -11.64 -0.50 8.60
CA LYS A 142 -11.25 -0.59 10.02
C LYS A 142 -9.74 -0.49 10.25
N GLY A 143 -8.95 -0.34 9.18
CA GLY A 143 -7.48 -0.28 9.28
C GLY A 143 -6.82 -1.65 9.39
N GLN A 144 -7.52 -2.73 9.03
CA GLN A 144 -6.98 -4.09 9.08
C GLN A 144 -6.46 -4.49 7.71
N ILE A 145 -5.30 -5.16 7.68
CA ILE A 145 -4.79 -5.77 6.45
C ILE A 145 -5.63 -7.00 6.15
N ILE A 146 -6.27 -7.01 4.97
CA ILE A 146 -7.13 -8.11 4.53
C ILE A 146 -6.58 -8.87 3.33
N ASP A 147 -5.57 -8.33 2.64
CA ASP A 147 -4.84 -9.01 1.57
C ASP A 147 -3.45 -8.40 1.43
N PHE A 148 -2.47 -9.20 1.02
CA PHE A 148 -1.10 -8.73 0.82
C PHE A 148 -0.30 -9.70 -0.05
N GLY A 149 0.85 -9.23 -0.53
CA GLY A 149 1.79 -10.01 -1.32
C GLY A 149 1.68 -9.73 -2.82
N SER A 150 2.45 -10.46 -3.62
CA SER A 150 2.48 -10.29 -5.07
C SER A 150 1.20 -10.73 -5.78
N SER A 151 0.45 -11.64 -5.15
CA SER A 151 -0.83 -12.11 -5.70
C SER A 151 -1.97 -11.10 -5.54
N ALA A 152 -1.84 -10.15 -4.61
CA ALA A 152 -2.86 -9.11 -4.39
C ALA A 152 -2.75 -7.97 -5.43
N ARG A 153 -2.46 -8.32 -6.68
CA ARG A 153 -2.28 -7.37 -7.79
C ARG A 153 -3.61 -6.90 -8.37
N PRO A 154 -3.62 -5.70 -8.98
CA PRO A 154 -4.85 -5.09 -9.52
C PRO A 154 -5.62 -5.96 -10.51
N SER A 155 -4.92 -6.76 -11.33
CA SER A 155 -5.57 -7.63 -12.33
C SER A 155 -6.17 -8.91 -11.73
N ASN A 156 -5.86 -9.25 -10.48
CA ASN A 156 -6.36 -10.47 -9.85
C ASN A 156 -7.84 -10.34 -9.49
N PRO A 157 -8.73 -11.20 -10.03
CA PRO A 157 -10.15 -11.14 -9.71
C PRO A 157 -10.46 -11.28 -8.21
N ASN A 158 -9.66 -12.05 -7.49
CA ASN A 158 -9.84 -12.22 -6.04
C ASN A 158 -9.57 -10.92 -5.28
N LEU A 159 -8.54 -10.18 -5.68
CA LEU A 159 -8.28 -8.87 -5.10
C LEU A 159 -9.44 -7.92 -5.37
N ARG A 160 -9.92 -7.86 -6.61
CA ARG A 160 -11.05 -7.01 -7.00
C ARG A 160 -12.29 -7.30 -6.18
N SER A 161 -12.59 -8.58 -5.96
CA SER A 161 -13.73 -8.99 -5.13
C SER A 161 -13.56 -8.54 -3.68
N ARG A 162 -12.36 -8.63 -3.13
CA ARG A 162 -12.07 -8.18 -1.77
C ARG A 162 -12.19 -6.67 -1.62
N ILE A 163 -11.74 -5.91 -2.61
CA ILE A 163 -11.91 -4.45 -2.61
C ILE A 163 -13.41 -4.10 -2.65
N GLU A 164 -14.17 -4.73 -3.53
CA GLU A 164 -15.59 -4.47 -3.64
C GLU A 164 -16.34 -4.77 -2.33
N GLU A 165 -16.03 -5.89 -1.71
CA GLU A 165 -16.60 -6.25 -0.42
C GLU A 165 -16.19 -5.25 0.68
N ALA A 166 -14.92 -4.87 0.73
CA ALA A 166 -14.41 -3.91 1.71
C ALA A 166 -15.07 -2.53 1.55
N VAL A 167 -15.26 -2.07 0.30
CA VAL A 167 -15.91 -0.80 0.01
C VAL A 167 -17.40 -0.82 0.43
N LYS A 168 -18.09 -1.94 0.20
CA LYS A 168 -19.50 -2.09 0.60
C LYS A 168 -19.70 -2.22 2.10
N ASN A 169 -18.70 -2.70 2.82
CA ASN A 169 -18.79 -2.92 4.27
C ASN A 169 -18.51 -1.61 5.02
N ILE A 170 -19.57 -0.85 5.28
CA ILE A 170 -19.48 0.48 5.91
C ILE A 170 -19.40 0.38 7.45
N LYS A 171 -19.57 -0.80 8.00
CA LYS A 171 -19.52 -1.00 9.47
C LYS A 171 -18.15 -1.28 9.98
#